data_b49690ace8375d77ad058d28aca7cd1f
#
_entry.id   b49690ace8375d77ad058d28aca7cd1f
#
_cell.length_a   1.000
_cell.length_b   1.000
_cell.length_c   1.000
_cell.angle_alpha   90.00
_cell.angle_beta   90.00
_cell.angle_gamma   90.00
#
_symmetry.space_group_name_H-M   'P 1'
#
loop_
_entity.id
_entity.type
_entity.pdbx_description
1 polymer ?
#
loop_
_entity_poly.entity_id
_entity_poly.type
_entity_poly.pdbx_seq_one_letter_code
_entity_poly.pdbx_strand_id
1 'polypeptide(L)'
;MRRLLTLTLLVLCTALHAQTVKIWDGTPVHAASTLTAYLPDGEPKAAVVVCPGGSYFWLDKEGEGRLVGEWLASEGIAAYVLHYRTAGVFDFMTGSRLLFRGNRHPDMIADLQRALQLVRAQQDGPVGAMGFSAGGHLVMSAGEFFGTDFTGVPSAASLRPDFVVPVYPVVSMREPCTHKRSRRGLLGEGRTGNPSLRDSLSLERHVKPDTPPVFLVRCDDDPIVDPANADLLDAALTEKGVPHRTIRYRTGGHGFGADKEKMTEETALWQAAFLDWLEKINYGRH
;
A
#
# COMPACT_ATOMS: atom_id res chain seq x y z
N MET A 1 44.76 -18.30 44.93
CA MET A 1 44.69 -17.67 43.58
C MET A 1 43.34 -17.98 42.97
N ARG A 2 42.37 -17.06 43.10
CA ARG A 2 41.04 -17.16 42.47
C ARG A 2 41.10 -16.48 41.10
N ARG A 3 40.91 -17.23 40.02
CA ARG A 3 40.76 -16.67 38.66
C ARG A 3 39.33 -16.16 38.51
N LEU A 4 39.17 -14.84 38.40
CA LEU A 4 37.92 -14.22 37.89
C LEU A 4 37.81 -14.52 36.41
N LEU A 5 36.76 -15.28 36.02
CA LEU A 5 36.31 -15.34 34.65
C LEU A 5 35.43 -14.11 34.37
N THR A 6 35.94 -13.19 33.60
CA THR A 6 35.17 -12.08 33.07
C THR A 6 34.36 -12.60 31.87
N LEU A 7 33.03 -12.75 32.07
CA LEU A 7 32.10 -13.10 30.99
C LEU A 7 31.83 -11.84 30.19
N THR A 8 32.48 -11.71 29.03
CA THR A 8 32.20 -10.64 28.06
C THR A 8 30.89 -10.98 27.35
N LEU A 9 29.84 -10.26 27.72
CA LEU A 9 28.54 -10.34 27.04
C LEU A 9 28.69 -9.69 25.63
N LEU A 10 28.82 -10.52 24.61
CA LEU A 10 28.76 -10.06 23.23
C LEU A 10 27.29 -9.71 22.91
N VAL A 11 26.96 -8.42 22.97
CA VAL A 11 25.69 -7.92 22.42
C VAL A 11 25.83 -8.01 20.90
N LEU A 12 25.29 -9.08 20.31
CA LEU A 12 25.06 -9.12 18.87
C LEU A 12 24.00 -8.07 18.54
N CYS A 13 24.46 -6.92 18.06
CA CYS A 13 23.59 -5.97 17.39
C CYS A 13 23.21 -6.62 16.05
N THR A 14 22.06 -7.28 15.97
CA THR A 14 21.50 -7.74 14.70
C THR A 14 21.05 -6.50 13.95
N ALA A 15 21.90 -6.02 13.03
CA ALA A 15 21.51 -5.00 12.09
C ALA A 15 20.30 -5.54 11.31
N LEU A 16 19.17 -4.82 11.32
CA LEU A 16 18.03 -5.08 10.44
C LEU A 16 18.54 -5.11 8.98
N HIS A 17 18.78 -6.30 8.45
CA HIS A 17 19.18 -6.45 7.05
C HIS A 17 17.92 -6.45 6.20
N ALA A 18 17.62 -5.32 5.58
CA ALA A 18 16.56 -5.25 4.57
C ALA A 18 16.94 -6.13 3.37
N GLN A 19 16.24 -7.23 3.19
CA GLN A 19 16.44 -8.11 2.03
C GLN A 19 15.53 -7.69 0.90
N THR A 20 16.12 -7.43 -0.28
CA THR A 20 15.37 -7.05 -1.48
C THR A 20 15.39 -8.17 -2.51
N VAL A 21 14.21 -8.52 -3.02
CA VAL A 21 14.03 -9.52 -4.08
C VAL A 21 13.33 -8.92 -5.28
N LYS A 22 13.62 -9.40 -6.49
CA LYS A 22 12.86 -9.10 -7.70
C LYS A 22 11.64 -10.02 -7.74
N ILE A 23 10.44 -9.45 -7.78
CA ILE A 23 9.21 -10.23 -7.62
C ILE A 23 8.86 -11.10 -8.84
N TRP A 24 9.42 -10.78 -10.01
CA TRP A 24 9.17 -11.49 -11.26
C TRP A 24 10.28 -12.47 -11.67
N ASP A 25 11.32 -12.63 -10.85
CA ASP A 25 12.38 -13.61 -11.15
C ASP A 25 11.78 -15.02 -11.25
N GLY A 26 12.24 -15.78 -12.25
CA GLY A 26 11.75 -17.12 -12.54
C GLY A 26 10.38 -17.17 -13.22
N THR A 27 9.83 -16.03 -13.65
CA THR A 27 8.57 -15.94 -14.40
C THR A 27 8.80 -15.41 -15.84
N PRO A 28 7.83 -15.57 -16.75
CA PRO A 28 7.93 -14.98 -18.09
C PRO A 28 7.74 -13.47 -18.13
N VAL A 29 7.42 -12.83 -17.00
CA VAL A 29 7.22 -11.38 -16.91
C VAL A 29 8.55 -10.66 -16.70
N HIS A 30 8.92 -9.80 -17.64
CA HIS A 30 10.13 -8.99 -17.56
C HIS A 30 9.83 -7.62 -16.96
N ALA A 31 9.91 -7.51 -15.63
CA ALA A 31 9.72 -6.27 -14.91
C ALA A 31 10.75 -6.10 -13.79
N ALA A 32 11.12 -4.84 -13.51
CA ALA A 32 12.14 -4.49 -12.51
C ALA A 32 11.56 -4.26 -11.11
N SER A 33 10.31 -4.68 -10.86
CA SER A 33 9.64 -4.50 -9.57
C SER A 33 10.33 -5.30 -8.48
N THR A 34 10.49 -4.69 -7.31
CA THR A 34 11.19 -5.29 -6.17
C THR A 34 10.36 -5.25 -4.90
N LEU A 35 10.62 -6.18 -4.01
CA LEU A 35 10.02 -6.28 -2.69
C LEU A 35 11.14 -6.28 -1.66
N THR A 36 11.13 -5.30 -0.75
CA THR A 36 12.12 -5.16 0.32
C THR A 36 11.47 -5.52 1.64
N ALA A 37 12.00 -6.54 2.32
CA ALA A 37 11.50 -7.01 3.60
C ALA A 37 12.14 -6.24 4.76
N TYR A 38 11.32 -5.83 5.72
CA TYR A 38 11.67 -5.31 7.04
C TYR A 38 11.01 -6.24 8.05
N LEU A 39 11.80 -7.04 8.73
CA LEU A 39 11.29 -8.10 9.61
C LEU A 39 11.48 -7.71 11.08
N PRO A 40 10.49 -8.00 11.94
CA PRO A 40 10.61 -7.81 13.37
C PRO A 40 11.55 -8.85 14.00
N ASP A 41 11.97 -8.59 15.22
CA ASP A 41 12.59 -9.62 16.06
C ASP A 41 11.51 -10.65 16.50
N GLY A 42 11.70 -11.91 16.17
CA GLY A 42 10.77 -13.01 16.50
C GLY A 42 9.63 -13.21 15.48
N GLU A 43 8.61 -13.97 15.88
CA GLU A 43 7.46 -14.32 15.02
C GLU A 43 6.57 -13.11 14.77
N PRO A 44 6.29 -12.76 13.49
CA PRO A 44 5.43 -11.64 13.15
C PRO A 44 3.97 -11.86 13.57
N LYS A 45 3.34 -10.84 14.16
CA LYS A 45 1.89 -10.84 14.45
C LYS A 45 1.02 -10.81 13.20
N ALA A 46 1.53 -10.21 12.13
CA ALA A 46 0.93 -10.07 10.81
C ALA A 46 2.02 -9.70 9.80
N ALA A 47 1.69 -9.79 8.52
CA ALA A 47 2.51 -9.24 7.44
C ALA A 47 1.75 -8.14 6.68
N VAL A 48 2.47 -7.15 6.18
CA VAL A 48 1.90 -6.02 5.41
C VAL A 48 2.73 -5.76 4.16
N VAL A 49 2.07 -5.82 2.99
CA VAL A 49 2.67 -5.30 1.75
C VAL A 49 2.42 -3.80 1.69
N VAL A 50 3.49 -3.00 1.67
CA VAL A 50 3.45 -1.54 1.69
C VAL A 50 3.63 -0.99 0.28
N CYS A 51 2.69 -0.18 -0.19
CA CYS A 51 2.68 0.46 -1.50
C CYS A 51 2.84 1.98 -1.34
N PRO A 52 4.04 2.55 -1.54
CA PRO A 52 4.25 4.00 -1.51
C PRO A 52 3.43 4.74 -2.57
N GLY A 53 3.10 6.02 -2.31
CA GLY A 53 2.49 6.91 -3.28
C GLY A 53 3.48 7.49 -4.28
N GLY A 54 3.01 8.46 -5.07
CA GLY A 54 3.78 9.13 -6.12
C GLY A 54 3.02 9.26 -7.42
N SER A 55 1.69 9.34 -7.34
CA SER A 55 0.78 9.59 -8.46
C SER A 55 0.91 8.60 -9.62
N TYR A 56 1.43 7.39 -9.37
CA TYR A 56 1.76 6.36 -10.37
C TYR A 56 2.88 6.75 -11.36
N PHE A 57 3.57 7.87 -11.13
CA PHE A 57 4.75 8.27 -11.93
C PHE A 57 6.07 7.97 -11.24
N TRP A 58 6.09 8.00 -9.91
CA TRP A 58 7.25 7.68 -9.07
C TRP A 58 6.79 7.02 -7.76
N LEU A 59 7.71 6.79 -6.85
CA LEU A 59 7.44 6.24 -5.52
C LEU A 59 8.12 7.10 -4.46
N ASP A 60 7.41 7.46 -3.39
CA ASP A 60 8.04 7.98 -2.17
C ASP A 60 8.66 6.81 -1.40
N LYS A 61 9.91 6.49 -1.77
CA LYS A 61 10.63 5.35 -1.21
C LYS A 61 11.04 5.55 0.24
N GLU A 62 11.09 6.79 0.69
CA GLU A 62 11.56 7.15 2.02
C GLU A 62 10.38 7.24 3.00
N GLY A 63 9.56 8.30 2.92
CA GLY A 63 8.50 8.60 3.89
C GLY A 63 7.37 7.58 3.94
N GLU A 64 6.98 7.08 2.77
CA GLU A 64 5.89 6.11 2.60
C GLU A 64 6.40 4.68 2.35
N GLY A 65 7.71 4.51 2.17
CA GLY A 65 8.38 3.22 1.96
C GLY A 65 9.19 2.79 3.18
N ARG A 66 10.49 3.16 3.21
CA ARG A 66 11.45 2.72 4.22
C ARG A 66 11.01 3.00 5.66
N LEU A 67 10.60 4.24 5.95
CA LEU A 67 10.20 4.62 7.31
C LEU A 67 8.95 3.86 7.78
N VAL A 68 8.00 3.57 6.88
CA VAL A 68 6.83 2.73 7.19
C VAL A 68 7.26 1.29 7.45
N GLY A 69 8.17 0.74 6.65
CA GLY A 69 8.70 -0.61 6.83
C GLY A 69 9.40 -0.78 8.18
N GLU A 70 10.27 0.17 8.53
CA GLU A 70 10.99 0.18 9.81
C GLU A 70 10.03 0.32 11.01
N TRP A 71 9.05 1.22 10.91
CA TRP A 71 8.02 1.38 11.93
C TRP A 71 7.24 0.08 12.16
N LEU A 72 6.68 -0.53 11.10
CA LEU A 72 5.92 -1.78 11.24
C LEU A 72 6.76 -2.90 11.84
N ALA A 73 8.02 -3.04 11.43
CA ALA A 73 8.93 -4.03 11.99
C ALA A 73 9.17 -3.80 13.50
N SER A 74 9.33 -2.54 13.93
CA SER A 74 9.47 -2.21 15.35
C SER A 74 8.24 -2.54 16.20
N GLU A 75 7.06 -2.65 15.57
CA GLU A 75 5.79 -3.01 16.22
C GLU A 75 5.47 -4.52 16.14
N GLY A 76 6.42 -5.33 15.66
CA GLY A 76 6.24 -6.79 15.55
C GLY A 76 5.44 -7.22 14.33
N ILE A 77 5.41 -6.41 13.26
CA ILE A 77 4.72 -6.67 11.99
C ILE A 77 5.75 -6.79 10.87
N ALA A 78 5.74 -7.90 10.13
CA ALA A 78 6.60 -8.05 8.96
C ALA A 78 6.14 -7.11 7.84
N ALA A 79 6.98 -6.18 7.43
CA ALA A 79 6.66 -5.25 6.36
C ALA A 79 7.44 -5.58 5.09
N TYR A 80 6.74 -5.50 3.96
CA TYR A 80 7.25 -5.79 2.64
C TYR A 80 6.99 -4.59 1.73
N VAL A 81 7.97 -3.72 1.57
CA VAL A 81 7.85 -2.50 0.76
C VAL A 81 7.97 -2.86 -0.72
N LEU A 82 6.88 -2.64 -1.46
CA LEU A 82 6.79 -2.94 -2.88
C LEU A 82 7.19 -1.72 -3.72
N HIS A 83 8.25 -1.86 -4.50
CA HIS A 83 8.58 -0.93 -5.57
C HIS A 83 7.90 -1.41 -6.86
N TYR A 84 6.62 -1.11 -6.98
CA TYR A 84 5.81 -1.50 -8.14
C TYR A 84 6.12 -0.67 -9.38
N ARG A 85 5.74 -1.17 -10.56
CA ARG A 85 5.88 -0.47 -11.84
C ARG A 85 5.10 0.84 -11.82
N THR A 86 5.71 1.89 -12.33
CA THR A 86 5.09 3.22 -12.51
C THR A 86 5.24 3.68 -13.94
N ALA A 87 4.48 4.69 -14.34
CA ALA A 87 4.62 5.28 -15.68
C ALA A 87 6.00 5.91 -15.90
N GLY A 88 6.66 6.33 -14.79
CA GLY A 88 8.00 6.90 -14.81
C GLY A 88 8.01 8.42 -14.96
N VAL A 89 9.10 9.03 -14.47
CA VAL A 89 9.30 10.49 -14.50
C VAL A 89 9.38 11.02 -15.93
N PHE A 90 9.97 10.24 -16.85
CA PHE A 90 10.06 10.65 -18.25
C PHE A 90 8.67 10.76 -18.90
N ASP A 91 7.78 9.81 -18.64
CA ASP A 91 6.38 9.86 -19.13
C ASP A 91 5.63 11.05 -18.51
N PHE A 92 5.91 11.37 -17.24
CA PHE A 92 5.37 12.58 -16.59
C PHE A 92 5.79 13.87 -17.29
N MET A 93 7.08 14.01 -17.63
CA MET A 93 7.64 15.24 -18.21
C MET A 93 7.27 15.44 -19.67
N THR A 94 7.22 14.36 -20.45
CA THR A 94 7.03 14.44 -21.92
C THR A 94 5.58 14.30 -22.34
N GLY A 95 4.69 13.86 -21.46
CA GLY A 95 3.31 13.52 -21.79
C GLY A 95 3.24 12.46 -22.87
N SER A 96 4.18 11.55 -22.92
CA SER A 96 4.63 10.70 -24.04
C SER A 96 3.50 10.13 -24.91
N ARG A 97 3.02 10.98 -25.81
CA ARG A 97 1.93 10.63 -26.73
C ARG A 97 2.39 9.71 -27.86
N LEU A 98 3.71 9.63 -28.12
CA LEU A 98 4.20 9.03 -29.37
C LEU A 98 5.33 7.99 -29.23
N LEU A 99 6.16 8.01 -28.19
CA LEU A 99 7.41 7.23 -28.17
C LEU A 99 7.59 6.30 -26.96
N PHE A 100 6.92 6.53 -25.83
CA PHE A 100 7.04 5.69 -24.65
C PHE A 100 5.70 5.19 -24.16
N ARG A 101 5.60 3.89 -24.01
CA ARG A 101 4.53 3.23 -23.27
C ARG A 101 5.06 2.93 -21.88
N GLY A 102 5.03 3.91 -20.99
CA GLY A 102 5.23 3.68 -19.56
C GLY A 102 4.25 2.62 -19.04
N ASN A 103 4.56 2.05 -17.89
CA ASN A 103 3.69 1.06 -17.25
C ASN A 103 2.34 1.72 -16.88
N ARG A 104 1.25 0.96 -17.01
CA ARG A 104 -0.13 1.41 -16.82
C ARG A 104 -0.94 0.29 -16.21
N HIS A 105 -2.15 0.59 -15.77
CA HIS A 105 -3.08 -0.47 -15.41
C HIS A 105 -3.21 -1.49 -16.57
N PRO A 106 -3.04 -2.80 -16.30
CA PRO A 106 -3.02 -3.48 -15.00
C PRO A 106 -1.63 -3.75 -14.38
N ASP A 107 -0.53 -3.21 -14.91
CA ASP A 107 0.82 -3.56 -14.45
C ASP A 107 1.03 -3.41 -12.94
N MET A 108 0.49 -2.31 -12.34
CA MET A 108 0.68 -1.99 -10.92
C MET A 108 -0.04 -3.00 -10.03
N ILE A 109 -1.29 -3.36 -10.37
CA ILE A 109 -2.05 -4.33 -9.59
C ILE A 109 -1.48 -5.75 -9.75
N ALA A 110 -0.94 -6.08 -10.93
CA ALA A 110 -0.23 -7.34 -11.14
C ALA A 110 0.99 -7.45 -10.21
N ASP A 111 1.76 -6.36 -10.05
CA ASP A 111 2.90 -6.33 -9.13
C ASP A 111 2.46 -6.53 -7.68
N LEU A 112 1.38 -5.88 -7.24
CA LEU A 112 0.87 -6.04 -5.88
C LEU A 112 0.33 -7.45 -5.64
N GLN A 113 -0.43 -8.01 -6.58
CA GLN A 113 -0.91 -9.38 -6.48
C GLN A 113 0.26 -10.38 -6.41
N ARG A 114 1.31 -10.17 -7.22
CA ARG A 114 2.52 -11.00 -7.17
C ARG A 114 3.24 -10.88 -5.82
N ALA A 115 3.34 -9.68 -5.27
CA ALA A 115 3.90 -9.47 -3.93
C ALA A 115 3.09 -10.21 -2.86
N LEU A 116 1.75 -10.14 -2.89
CA LEU A 116 0.87 -10.88 -1.97
C LEU A 116 1.10 -12.40 -2.07
N GLN A 117 1.23 -12.96 -3.30
CA GLN A 117 1.56 -14.38 -3.48
C GLN A 117 2.88 -14.76 -2.80
N LEU A 118 3.93 -13.95 -3.00
CA LEU A 118 5.25 -14.21 -2.43
C LEU A 118 5.27 -14.09 -0.91
N VAL A 119 4.59 -13.09 -0.36
CA VAL A 119 4.50 -12.91 1.10
C VAL A 119 3.72 -14.05 1.74
N ARG A 120 2.58 -14.45 1.17
CA ARG A 120 1.80 -15.59 1.68
C ARG A 120 2.54 -16.93 1.62
N ALA A 121 3.50 -17.08 0.73
CA ALA A 121 4.36 -18.28 0.69
C ALA A 121 5.39 -18.32 1.84
N GLN A 122 5.58 -17.21 2.56
CA GLN A 122 6.59 -17.07 3.63
C GLN A 122 5.96 -16.79 5.00
N GLN A 123 4.66 -16.48 5.06
CA GLN A 123 3.97 -16.03 6.27
C GLN A 123 2.70 -16.86 6.51
N ASP A 124 2.59 -17.47 7.69
CA ASP A 124 1.43 -18.26 8.08
C ASP A 124 0.28 -17.40 8.64
N GLY A 125 0.59 -16.16 9.07
CA GLY A 125 -0.36 -15.23 9.65
C GLY A 125 -1.13 -14.39 8.62
N PRO A 126 -1.96 -13.43 9.09
CA PRO A 126 -2.69 -12.51 8.22
C PRO A 126 -1.75 -11.65 7.38
N VAL A 127 -2.09 -11.47 6.09
CA VAL A 127 -1.35 -10.65 5.14
C VAL A 127 -2.23 -9.51 4.65
N GLY A 128 -1.94 -8.29 5.11
CA GLY A 128 -2.62 -7.07 4.69
C GLY A 128 -1.88 -6.30 3.60
N ALA A 129 -2.53 -5.26 3.09
CA ALA A 129 -1.95 -4.31 2.16
C ALA A 129 -2.15 -2.87 2.67
N MET A 130 -1.07 -2.09 2.78
CA MET A 130 -1.09 -0.70 3.20
C MET A 130 -0.56 0.18 2.08
N GLY A 131 -1.24 1.28 1.78
CA GLY A 131 -0.81 2.15 0.70
C GLY A 131 -1.16 3.61 0.90
N PHE A 132 -0.37 4.47 0.31
CA PHE A 132 -0.41 5.90 0.50
C PHE A 132 -0.75 6.60 -0.80
N SER A 133 -1.66 7.59 -0.79
CA SER A 133 -1.99 8.37 -1.99
C SER A 133 -2.41 7.47 -3.18
N ALA A 134 -1.66 7.49 -4.28
CA ALA A 134 -1.83 6.56 -5.39
C ALA A 134 -1.60 5.09 -4.99
N GLY A 135 -0.71 4.82 -4.03
CA GLY A 135 -0.54 3.50 -3.42
C GLY A 135 -1.78 3.07 -2.62
N GLY A 136 -2.51 4.03 -2.01
CA GLY A 136 -3.81 3.80 -1.37
C GLY A 136 -4.86 3.31 -2.37
N HIS A 137 -4.91 3.90 -3.56
CA HIS A 137 -5.73 3.40 -4.67
C HIS A 137 -5.31 1.98 -5.08
N LEU A 138 -4.01 1.71 -5.15
CA LEU A 138 -3.51 0.40 -5.55
C LEU A 138 -3.90 -0.71 -4.57
N VAL A 139 -3.76 -0.48 -3.26
CA VAL A 139 -4.12 -1.49 -2.26
C VAL A 139 -5.64 -1.71 -2.17
N MET A 140 -6.45 -0.66 -2.33
CA MET A 140 -7.89 -0.83 -2.45
C MET A 140 -8.27 -1.59 -3.71
N SER A 141 -7.60 -1.34 -4.86
CA SER A 141 -7.79 -2.14 -6.07
C SER A 141 -7.56 -3.64 -5.82
N ALA A 142 -6.53 -4.02 -5.05
CA ALA A 142 -6.32 -5.40 -4.66
C ALA A 142 -7.42 -5.94 -3.75
N GLY A 143 -7.95 -5.10 -2.85
CA GLY A 143 -9.07 -5.44 -1.97
C GLY A 143 -10.41 -5.65 -2.70
N GLU A 144 -10.57 -5.14 -3.90
CA GLU A 144 -11.82 -5.21 -4.67
C GLU A 144 -11.74 -6.17 -5.87
N PHE A 145 -10.56 -6.27 -6.49
CA PHE A 145 -10.36 -7.06 -7.71
C PHE A 145 -9.60 -8.38 -7.46
N PHE A 146 -9.58 -8.87 -6.22
CA PHE A 146 -8.89 -10.13 -5.86
C PHE A 146 -9.44 -11.37 -6.59
N GLY A 147 -10.66 -11.31 -7.11
CA GLY A 147 -11.25 -12.37 -7.93
C GLY A 147 -10.68 -12.43 -9.35
N THR A 148 -9.86 -11.45 -9.77
CA THR A 148 -9.22 -11.42 -11.08
C THR A 148 -7.72 -11.52 -10.92
N ASP A 149 -7.10 -12.52 -11.55
CA ASP A 149 -5.65 -12.67 -11.57
C ASP A 149 -5.05 -11.84 -12.72
N PHE A 150 -4.32 -10.78 -12.36
CA PHE A 150 -3.58 -9.94 -13.30
C PHE A 150 -2.13 -10.37 -13.46
N THR A 151 -1.64 -11.33 -12.66
CA THR A 151 -0.23 -11.74 -12.69
C THR A 151 0.10 -12.61 -13.88
N GLY A 152 -0.84 -13.42 -14.34
CA GLY A 152 -0.62 -14.45 -15.33
C GLY A 152 0.35 -15.56 -14.87
N VAL A 153 0.67 -15.63 -13.57
CA VAL A 153 1.55 -16.64 -12.97
C VAL A 153 0.71 -17.54 -12.06
N PRO A 154 0.59 -18.83 -12.35
CA PRO A 154 -0.18 -19.75 -11.53
C PRO A 154 0.31 -19.76 -10.08
N SER A 155 -0.63 -19.65 -9.14
CA SER A 155 -0.37 -19.73 -7.71
C SER A 155 -1.61 -20.21 -6.96
N ALA A 156 -1.42 -21.01 -5.93
CA ALA A 156 -2.49 -21.40 -5.02
C ALA A 156 -2.73 -20.34 -3.92
N ALA A 157 -1.85 -19.36 -3.78
CA ALA A 157 -1.98 -18.31 -2.78
C ALA A 157 -3.14 -17.37 -3.10
N SER A 158 -3.93 -17.01 -2.08
CA SER A 158 -5.02 -16.06 -2.21
C SER A 158 -4.49 -14.67 -2.64
N LEU A 159 -5.15 -14.06 -3.61
CA LEU A 159 -4.89 -12.67 -4.03
C LEU A 159 -5.63 -11.65 -3.16
N ARG A 160 -6.58 -12.10 -2.31
CA ARG A 160 -7.32 -11.24 -1.41
C ARG A 160 -6.48 -10.91 -0.19
N PRO A 161 -6.13 -9.63 0.08
CA PRO A 161 -5.52 -9.24 1.35
C PRO A 161 -6.51 -9.52 2.50
N ASP A 162 -5.99 -9.79 3.71
CA ASP A 162 -6.83 -10.02 4.88
C ASP A 162 -7.39 -8.72 5.46
N PHE A 163 -6.72 -7.60 5.20
CA PHE A 163 -7.15 -6.24 5.49
C PHE A 163 -6.46 -5.23 4.55
N VAL A 164 -7.04 -4.05 4.42
CA VAL A 164 -6.51 -2.98 3.57
C VAL A 164 -6.42 -1.66 4.33
N VAL A 165 -5.31 -0.95 4.16
CA VAL A 165 -5.01 0.30 4.86
C VAL A 165 -4.70 1.42 3.85
N PRO A 166 -5.72 2.06 3.26
CA PRO A 166 -5.52 3.23 2.40
C PRO A 166 -5.35 4.50 3.24
N VAL A 167 -4.21 5.17 3.08
CA VAL A 167 -3.87 6.42 3.77
C VAL A 167 -3.91 7.57 2.76
N TYR A 168 -4.71 8.59 3.02
CA TYR A 168 -5.05 9.72 2.12
C TYR A 168 -5.18 9.28 0.65
N PRO A 169 -6.02 8.27 0.36
CA PRO A 169 -6.00 7.60 -0.93
C PRO A 169 -6.60 8.44 -2.05
N VAL A 170 -6.07 8.26 -3.25
CA VAL A 170 -6.86 8.45 -4.45
C VAL A 170 -7.90 7.32 -4.50
N VAL A 171 -9.13 7.62 -4.89
CA VAL A 171 -10.23 6.64 -4.95
C VAL A 171 -10.95 6.72 -6.28
N SER A 172 -11.48 7.90 -6.64
CA SER A 172 -12.25 8.09 -7.85
C SER A 172 -11.38 8.55 -9.03
N MET A 173 -11.60 7.93 -10.19
CA MET A 173 -11.05 8.40 -11.46
C MET A 173 -12.02 9.37 -12.18
N ARG A 174 -13.13 9.73 -11.54
CA ARG A 174 -14.20 10.59 -12.06
C ARG A 174 -14.13 12.00 -11.48
N GLU A 175 -14.61 12.97 -12.24
CA GLU A 175 -14.84 14.32 -11.72
C GLU A 175 -16.00 14.30 -10.69
N PRO A 176 -16.08 15.22 -9.71
CA PRO A 176 -15.17 16.37 -9.59
C PRO A 176 -13.88 16.10 -8.80
N CYS A 177 -13.80 15.07 -7.95
CA CYS A 177 -12.72 14.89 -6.97
C CYS A 177 -11.50 14.12 -7.49
N THR A 178 -11.49 13.70 -8.76
CA THR A 178 -10.36 12.92 -9.30
C THR A 178 -9.02 13.63 -9.20
N HIS A 179 -7.99 12.96 -8.71
CA HIS A 179 -6.63 13.45 -8.79
C HIS A 179 -6.08 13.21 -10.22
N LYS A 180 -6.18 14.23 -11.07
CA LYS A 180 -5.89 14.16 -12.52
C LYS A 180 -4.50 13.59 -12.83
N ARG A 181 -3.47 13.90 -12.00
CA ARG A 181 -2.12 13.38 -12.18
C ARG A 181 -2.08 11.86 -11.96
N SER A 182 -2.68 11.35 -10.89
CA SER A 182 -2.76 9.90 -10.64
C SER A 182 -3.56 9.17 -11.72
N ARG A 183 -4.68 9.75 -12.17
CA ARG A 183 -5.44 9.20 -13.29
C ARG A 183 -4.58 9.08 -14.55
N ARG A 184 -3.78 10.12 -14.87
CA ARG A 184 -2.87 10.09 -16.01
C ARG A 184 -1.79 9.02 -15.87
N GLY A 185 -1.16 8.89 -14.70
CA GLY A 185 -0.15 7.86 -14.43
C GLY A 185 -0.70 6.45 -14.50
N LEU A 186 -1.92 6.22 -13.96
CA LEU A 186 -2.57 4.91 -13.96
C LEU A 186 -3.08 4.50 -15.34
N LEU A 187 -3.79 5.40 -16.04
CA LEU A 187 -4.45 5.10 -17.31
C LEU A 187 -3.53 5.32 -18.52
N GLY A 188 -2.57 6.24 -18.40
CA GLY A 188 -1.81 6.77 -19.50
C GLY A 188 -2.56 7.87 -20.27
N GLU A 189 -1.84 8.83 -20.80
CA GLU A 189 -2.34 10.07 -21.43
C GLU A 189 -3.51 9.84 -22.39
N GLY A 190 -3.32 8.92 -23.34
CA GLY A 190 -4.32 8.66 -24.40
C GLY A 190 -5.59 7.96 -23.94
N ARG A 191 -5.65 7.45 -22.70
CA ARG A 191 -6.82 6.73 -22.16
C ARG A 191 -7.57 7.50 -21.08
N THR A 192 -7.04 8.65 -20.65
CA THR A 192 -7.65 9.45 -19.56
C THR A 192 -9.06 9.93 -19.88
N GLY A 193 -9.41 10.06 -21.17
CA GLY A 193 -10.73 10.45 -21.63
C GLY A 193 -11.77 9.32 -21.71
N ASN A 194 -11.38 8.05 -21.52
CA ASN A 194 -12.28 6.90 -21.64
C ASN A 194 -13.18 6.77 -20.40
N PRO A 195 -14.52 7.00 -20.51
CA PRO A 195 -15.42 6.96 -19.36
C PRO A 195 -15.53 5.57 -18.73
N SER A 196 -15.59 4.51 -19.57
CA SER A 196 -15.68 3.12 -19.08
C SER A 196 -14.47 2.73 -18.23
N LEU A 197 -13.27 3.14 -18.67
CA LEU A 197 -12.05 2.87 -17.93
C LEU A 197 -11.94 3.70 -16.62
N ARG A 198 -12.47 4.93 -16.62
CA ARG A 198 -12.60 5.72 -15.39
C ARG A 198 -13.56 5.04 -14.42
N ASP A 199 -14.70 4.58 -14.91
CA ASP A 199 -15.70 3.90 -14.07
C ASP A 199 -15.16 2.59 -13.49
N SER A 200 -14.44 1.80 -14.30
CA SER A 200 -13.87 0.51 -13.84
C SER A 200 -12.73 0.65 -12.83
N LEU A 201 -12.17 1.85 -12.66
CA LEU A 201 -11.08 2.12 -11.72
C LEU A 201 -11.44 3.20 -10.69
N SER A 202 -12.73 3.53 -10.57
CA SER A 202 -13.30 4.35 -9.49
C SER A 202 -13.78 3.43 -8.39
N LEU A 203 -12.97 3.28 -7.34
CA LEU A 203 -13.07 2.19 -6.38
C LEU A 203 -14.33 2.27 -5.51
N GLU A 204 -14.87 3.45 -5.25
CA GLU A 204 -16.14 3.64 -4.58
C GLU A 204 -17.32 2.89 -5.24
N ARG A 205 -17.14 2.48 -6.49
CA ARG A 205 -18.15 1.75 -7.29
C ARG A 205 -18.00 0.24 -7.25
N HIS A 206 -16.91 -0.27 -6.70
CA HIS A 206 -16.53 -1.68 -6.74
C HIS A 206 -16.51 -2.35 -5.37
N VAL A 207 -16.80 -1.60 -4.30
CA VAL A 207 -16.95 -2.14 -2.95
C VAL A 207 -18.05 -3.21 -2.93
N LYS A 208 -17.73 -4.36 -2.33
CA LYS A 208 -18.62 -5.53 -2.20
C LYS A 208 -18.68 -5.98 -0.75
N PRO A 209 -19.70 -6.79 -0.36
CA PRO A 209 -19.76 -7.33 1.01
C PRO A 209 -18.55 -8.17 1.42
N ASP A 210 -17.82 -8.75 0.44
CA ASP A 210 -16.61 -9.55 0.64
C ASP A 210 -15.31 -8.74 0.49
N THR A 211 -15.39 -7.41 0.31
CA THR A 211 -14.23 -6.52 0.42
C THR A 211 -13.58 -6.71 1.80
N PRO A 212 -12.24 -6.82 1.91
CA PRO A 212 -11.56 -6.98 3.19
C PRO A 212 -11.85 -5.85 4.17
N PRO A 213 -11.70 -6.04 5.49
CA PRO A 213 -11.74 -4.95 6.46
C PRO A 213 -10.80 -3.80 6.08
N VAL A 214 -11.25 -2.55 6.25
CA VAL A 214 -10.52 -1.35 5.81
C VAL A 214 -10.23 -0.41 6.98
N PHE A 215 -8.98 0.04 7.07
CA PHE A 215 -8.58 1.15 7.94
C PHE A 215 -8.21 2.36 7.08
N LEU A 216 -9.08 3.35 7.00
CA LEU A 216 -8.98 4.52 6.14
C LEU A 216 -8.50 5.75 6.92
N VAL A 217 -7.48 6.45 6.42
CA VAL A 217 -6.98 7.70 7.02
C VAL A 217 -7.04 8.83 6.01
N ARG A 218 -7.51 10.01 6.45
CA ARG A 218 -7.52 11.23 5.64
C ARG A 218 -7.34 12.51 6.46
N CYS A 219 -6.96 13.60 5.80
CA CYS A 219 -6.93 14.95 6.36
C CYS A 219 -7.93 15.85 5.64
N ASP A 220 -8.56 16.80 6.37
CA ASP A 220 -9.49 17.76 5.78
C ASP A 220 -8.78 18.83 4.94
N ASP A 221 -7.54 19.13 5.29
CA ASP A 221 -6.70 20.16 4.67
C ASP A 221 -5.77 19.60 3.58
N ASP A 222 -6.02 18.40 3.04
CA ASP A 222 -5.19 17.79 2.00
C ASP A 222 -5.22 18.64 0.70
N PRO A 223 -4.08 19.27 0.30
CA PRO A 223 -4.04 20.13 -0.87
C PRO A 223 -3.77 19.37 -2.18
N ILE A 224 -3.55 18.07 -2.12
CA ILE A 224 -3.12 17.24 -3.26
C ILE A 224 -4.23 16.30 -3.72
N VAL A 225 -4.81 15.54 -2.80
CA VAL A 225 -5.93 14.63 -3.08
C VAL A 225 -7.16 15.13 -2.35
N ASP A 226 -8.16 15.53 -3.12
CA ASP A 226 -9.43 16.01 -2.58
C ASP A 226 -9.97 15.00 -1.53
N PRO A 227 -10.19 15.42 -0.27
CA PRO A 227 -10.72 14.57 0.80
C PRO A 227 -12.02 13.84 0.44
N ALA A 228 -12.78 14.36 -0.51
CA ALA A 228 -13.97 13.71 -1.03
C ALA A 228 -13.70 12.29 -1.61
N ASN A 229 -12.46 11.99 -2.02
CA ASN A 229 -12.08 10.63 -2.40
C ASN A 229 -12.30 9.63 -1.25
N ALA A 230 -11.81 9.97 -0.07
CA ALA A 230 -11.97 9.12 1.11
C ALA A 230 -13.42 9.09 1.59
N ASP A 231 -14.17 10.20 1.50
CA ASP A 231 -15.58 10.25 1.87
C ASP A 231 -16.44 9.35 0.95
N LEU A 232 -16.16 9.30 -0.35
CA LEU A 232 -16.82 8.39 -1.28
C LEU A 232 -16.55 6.91 -0.94
N LEU A 233 -15.32 6.58 -0.57
CA LEU A 233 -14.96 5.21 -0.17
C LEU A 233 -15.64 4.82 1.15
N ASP A 234 -15.60 5.68 2.16
CA ASP A 234 -16.23 5.48 3.46
C ASP A 234 -17.75 5.23 3.33
N ALA A 235 -18.43 6.04 2.52
CA ALA A 235 -19.85 5.88 2.22
C ALA A 235 -20.14 4.53 1.53
N ALA A 236 -19.32 4.13 0.55
CA ALA A 236 -19.48 2.86 -0.15
C ALA A 236 -19.22 1.64 0.77
N LEU A 237 -18.21 1.71 1.64
CA LEU A 237 -17.93 0.68 2.65
C LEU A 237 -19.10 0.54 3.63
N THR A 238 -19.66 1.66 4.09
CA THR A 238 -20.83 1.70 4.97
C THR A 238 -22.06 1.09 4.27
N GLU A 239 -22.34 1.48 3.02
CA GLU A 239 -23.48 0.97 2.25
C GLU A 239 -23.42 -0.56 2.07
N LYS A 240 -22.22 -1.11 1.85
CA LYS A 240 -22.01 -2.55 1.64
C LYS A 240 -21.81 -3.34 2.94
N GLY A 241 -21.82 -2.68 4.10
CA GLY A 241 -21.64 -3.33 5.41
C GLY A 241 -20.22 -3.92 5.60
N VAL A 242 -19.23 -3.37 4.92
CA VAL A 242 -17.82 -3.80 5.06
C VAL A 242 -17.29 -3.30 6.41
N PRO A 243 -16.68 -4.15 7.25
CA PRO A 243 -16.05 -3.70 8.48
C PRO A 243 -14.94 -2.68 8.17
N HIS A 244 -15.06 -1.46 8.67
CA HIS A 244 -14.06 -0.44 8.46
C HIS A 244 -13.95 0.55 9.62
N ARG A 245 -12.85 1.26 9.69
CA ARG A 245 -12.62 2.39 10.58
C ARG A 245 -12.02 3.54 9.79
N THR A 246 -12.68 4.68 9.77
CA THR A 246 -12.17 5.90 9.13
C THR A 246 -11.66 6.85 10.20
N ILE A 247 -10.40 7.29 10.01
CA ILE A 247 -9.77 8.32 10.83
C ILE A 247 -9.70 9.61 10.00
N ARG A 248 -10.31 10.65 10.56
CA ARG A 248 -10.33 11.98 9.97
C ARG A 248 -9.56 12.95 10.84
N TYR A 249 -8.50 13.53 10.29
CA TYR A 249 -7.75 14.61 10.91
C TYR A 249 -8.13 15.95 10.27
N ARG A 250 -8.14 17.01 11.07
CA ARG A 250 -8.44 18.36 10.55
C ARG A 250 -7.23 18.93 9.81
N THR A 251 -6.03 18.62 10.31
CA THR A 251 -4.76 19.12 9.78
C THR A 251 -3.77 17.98 9.59
N GLY A 252 -2.88 18.14 8.60
CA GLY A 252 -1.85 17.15 8.31
C GLY A 252 -1.49 17.07 6.83
N GLY A 253 -2.34 17.63 5.97
CA GLY A 253 -2.09 17.70 4.54
C GLY A 253 -1.96 16.32 3.90
N HIS A 254 -0.89 16.16 3.10
CA HIS A 254 -0.66 14.98 2.27
C HIS A 254 0.81 14.53 2.35
N GLY A 255 1.04 13.20 2.26
CA GLY A 255 2.40 12.65 2.11
C GLY A 255 3.20 12.58 3.41
N PHE A 256 2.55 12.52 4.57
CA PHE A 256 3.26 12.39 5.85
C PHE A 256 3.81 10.96 6.09
N GLY A 257 3.16 9.91 5.57
CA GLY A 257 3.63 8.52 5.72
C GLY A 257 3.98 8.16 7.16
N ALA A 258 5.23 7.74 7.40
CA ALA A 258 5.83 7.56 8.72
C ALA A 258 6.93 8.59 9.02
N ASP A 259 7.02 9.65 8.23
CA ASP A 259 8.00 10.72 8.40
C ASP A 259 7.57 11.71 9.51
N LYS A 260 8.20 11.61 10.66
CA LYS A 260 7.88 12.42 11.85
C LYS A 260 8.03 13.92 11.60
N GLU A 261 8.88 14.33 10.65
CA GLU A 261 9.09 15.75 10.32
C GLU A 261 7.91 16.33 9.52
N LYS A 262 7.13 15.46 8.85
CA LYS A 262 5.93 15.85 8.09
C LYS A 262 4.63 15.69 8.86
N MET A 263 4.65 15.00 10.00
CA MET A 263 3.47 14.77 10.83
C MET A 263 3.11 16.00 11.65
N THR A 264 1.82 16.27 11.76
CA THR A 264 1.25 17.16 12.78
C THR A 264 0.99 16.39 14.06
N GLU A 265 0.64 17.08 15.15
CA GLU A 265 0.20 16.43 16.41
C GLU A 265 -1.00 15.49 16.17
N GLU A 266 -1.91 15.86 15.28
CA GLU A 266 -3.07 15.01 14.94
C GLU A 266 -2.62 13.78 14.15
N THR A 267 -1.87 13.95 13.07
CA THR A 267 -1.48 12.81 12.22
C THR A 267 -0.45 11.88 12.87
N ALA A 268 0.30 12.34 13.86
CA ALA A 268 1.17 11.45 14.65
C ALA A 268 0.42 10.31 15.37
N LEU A 269 -0.91 10.43 15.52
CA LEU A 269 -1.75 9.44 16.19
C LEU A 269 -2.19 8.28 15.26
N TRP A 270 -2.01 8.39 13.93
CA TRP A 270 -2.56 7.41 13.00
C TRP A 270 -1.94 6.01 13.16
N GLN A 271 -0.66 5.95 13.48
CA GLN A 271 0.08 4.70 13.67
C GLN A 271 -0.48 3.91 14.86
N ALA A 272 -0.65 4.56 16.00
CA ALA A 272 -1.24 3.94 17.19
C ALA A 272 -2.71 3.53 16.95
N ALA A 273 -3.48 4.35 16.24
CA ALA A 273 -4.86 4.04 15.87
C ALA A 273 -4.98 2.83 14.95
N PHE A 274 -4.02 2.65 14.03
CA PHE A 274 -3.93 1.46 13.17
C PHE A 274 -3.62 0.20 13.99
N LEU A 275 -2.64 0.26 14.89
CA LEU A 275 -2.26 -0.88 15.72
C LEU A 275 -3.43 -1.34 16.60
N ASP A 276 -4.12 -0.42 17.28
CA ASP A 276 -5.34 -0.71 18.04
C ASP A 276 -6.45 -1.37 17.19
N TRP A 277 -6.63 -0.88 15.95
CA TRP A 277 -7.61 -1.48 15.04
C TRP A 277 -7.18 -2.87 14.56
N LEU A 278 -5.90 -3.06 14.23
CA LEU A 278 -5.37 -4.35 13.76
C LEU A 278 -5.53 -5.45 14.82
N GLU A 279 -5.28 -5.13 16.08
CA GLU A 279 -5.52 -6.05 17.19
C GLU A 279 -6.99 -6.49 17.25
N LYS A 280 -7.92 -5.56 17.13
CA LYS A 280 -9.37 -5.83 17.21
C LYS A 280 -9.88 -6.74 16.09
N ILE A 281 -9.40 -6.55 14.86
CA ILE A 281 -9.82 -7.41 13.73
C ILE A 281 -9.21 -8.81 13.77
N ASN A 282 -8.03 -8.98 14.40
CA ASN A 282 -7.36 -10.27 14.53
C ASN A 282 -7.95 -11.11 15.67
N TYR A 283 -8.34 -10.50 16.78
CA TYR A 283 -8.93 -11.21 17.94
C TYR A 283 -10.46 -11.41 17.81
N GLY A 284 -11.14 -10.73 16.90
CA GLY A 284 -12.58 -10.91 16.66
C GLY A 284 -12.93 -12.11 15.77
N ARG A 285 -11.98 -12.96 15.40
CA ARG A 285 -12.15 -14.13 14.53
C ARG A 285 -12.19 -15.47 15.30
N HIS A 286 -12.42 -15.42 16.62
CA HIS A 286 -12.60 -16.63 17.46
C HIS A 286 -14.05 -16.83 17.86
#